data_0790a337dbcef34e6a0c2416cea546fe
#
_entry.id   0790a337dbcef34e6a0c2416cea546fe
#
_cell.length_a   1.000
_cell.length_b   1.000
_cell.length_c   1.000
_cell.angle_alpha   90.00
_cell.angle_beta   90.00
_cell.angle_gamma   90.00
#
_symmetry.space_group_name_H-M   'P 1'
#
loop_
_entity.id
_entity.type
_entity.pdbx_description
1 polymer ?
#
loop_
_entity_poly.entity_id
_entity_poly.type
_entity_poly.pdbx_seq_one_letter_code
_entity_poly.pdbx_strand_id
1 'polypeptide(L)'
;MKKIIPGFLISLLTVSCDKGKTAERFLPEPDHHVQENIQKNKNTVRERFPAPDGYGWIKSQPGSFSYFIEHFTLKPYGSPILKYDGTQIATQHLHEAVFDIDTGTKDLQQCADAIIRLRAEYLFKTGKSDEIRFHFTSGDLLSWTAYRSGIRAFVNGNSVSFRKTAAYDDSYGNFRNYLDLIFNYAGTLSLNRETEPVIKTQDLKAGDILITPGSPGHVVFIAGVSSNSKGERLFLLGEGFTPAQSIHILSNPFASEISPWYSLRTDDPETKTAGYIFKPSNFRKF
;
A
#
# COMPACT_ATOMS: atom_id res chain seq x y z
N MET A 1 -19.10 -8.47 46.36
CA MET A 1 -19.49 -7.91 45.06
C MET A 1 -18.30 -8.05 44.11
N LYS A 2 -18.30 -9.06 43.24
CA LYS A 2 -17.23 -9.31 42.26
C LYS A 2 -17.55 -8.46 41.00
N LYS A 3 -16.65 -7.56 40.62
CA LYS A 3 -16.72 -6.81 39.37
C LYS A 3 -16.40 -7.76 38.22
N ILE A 4 -17.36 -7.96 37.35
CA ILE A 4 -17.20 -8.69 36.08
C ILE A 4 -16.58 -7.71 35.10
N ILE A 5 -15.40 -8.02 34.61
CA ILE A 5 -14.74 -7.32 33.49
C ILE A 5 -15.35 -7.90 32.21
N PRO A 6 -15.90 -7.09 31.28
CA PRO A 6 -16.39 -7.62 30.02
C PRO A 6 -15.21 -8.12 29.18
N GLY A 7 -15.26 -9.41 28.85
CA GLY A 7 -14.30 -10.01 27.93
C GLY A 7 -14.49 -9.45 26.51
N PHE A 8 -13.41 -8.97 25.93
CA PHE A 8 -13.35 -8.60 24.51
C PHE A 8 -13.54 -9.86 23.65
N LEU A 9 -14.64 -9.89 22.91
CA LEU A 9 -14.86 -10.91 21.90
C LEU A 9 -14.13 -10.48 20.62
N ILE A 10 -13.03 -11.15 20.30
CA ILE A 10 -12.31 -10.96 19.02
C ILE A 10 -12.99 -11.84 17.99
N SER A 11 -13.65 -11.25 17.01
CA SER A 11 -14.22 -11.97 15.87
C SER A 11 -13.13 -12.18 14.82
N LEU A 12 -12.75 -13.44 14.59
CA LEU A 12 -11.86 -13.84 13.49
C LEU A 12 -12.70 -14.03 12.22
N LEU A 13 -12.53 -13.15 11.24
CA LEU A 13 -13.01 -13.37 9.89
C LEU A 13 -11.89 -13.93 9.03
N THR A 14 -12.05 -15.17 8.58
CA THR A 14 -11.12 -15.83 7.66
C THR A 14 -11.43 -15.42 6.23
N VAL A 15 -10.47 -14.84 5.51
CA VAL A 15 -10.55 -14.54 4.09
C VAL A 15 -9.74 -15.59 3.33
N SER A 16 -10.44 -16.41 2.53
CA SER A 16 -9.81 -17.46 1.72
C SER A 16 -9.10 -16.84 0.51
N CYS A 17 -7.78 -16.94 0.46
CA CYS A 17 -7.05 -16.91 -0.80
C CYS A 17 -7.10 -18.32 -1.41
N ASP A 18 -7.53 -18.43 -2.64
CA ASP A 18 -7.62 -19.68 -3.37
C ASP A 18 -6.21 -20.27 -3.55
N LYS A 19 -5.90 -21.22 -2.71
CA LYS A 19 -4.88 -22.28 -2.64
C LYS A 19 -4.53 -22.61 -1.17
N GLY A 20 -5.51 -22.73 -0.31
CA GLY A 20 -5.40 -23.56 0.91
C GLY A 20 -4.67 -22.96 2.11
N LYS A 21 -4.39 -21.64 2.14
CA LYS A 21 -3.94 -20.96 3.37
C LYS A 21 -4.69 -19.65 3.56
N THR A 22 -5.45 -19.56 4.63
CA THR A 22 -6.13 -18.34 5.08
C THR A 22 -5.14 -17.38 5.72
N ALA A 23 -5.08 -16.13 5.24
CA ALA A 23 -4.46 -15.05 6.01
C ALA A 23 -5.46 -14.64 7.10
N GLU A 24 -5.09 -14.83 8.36
CA GLU A 24 -5.88 -14.31 9.47
C GLU A 24 -5.78 -12.78 9.49
N ARG A 25 -6.90 -12.11 9.22
CA ARG A 25 -7.01 -10.67 9.38
C ARG A 25 -7.39 -10.37 10.83
N PHE A 26 -6.54 -9.65 11.51
CA PHE A 26 -6.84 -9.14 12.84
C PHE A 26 -7.84 -7.98 12.68
N LEU A 27 -9.10 -8.20 13.04
CA LEU A 27 -10.15 -7.17 12.96
C LEU A 27 -10.47 -6.68 14.39
N PRO A 28 -10.04 -5.48 14.76
CA PRO A 28 -10.52 -4.85 15.98
C PRO A 28 -12.00 -4.46 15.83
N GLU A 29 -12.74 -4.46 16.93
CA GLU A 29 -14.11 -3.94 16.97
C GLU A 29 -14.11 -2.45 16.56
N PRO A 30 -15.14 -1.99 15.83
CA PRO A 30 -15.20 -0.62 15.37
C PRO A 30 -15.35 0.33 16.56
N ASP A 31 -14.35 1.15 16.80
CA ASP A 31 -14.45 2.31 17.68
C ASP A 31 -14.98 3.50 16.85
N HIS A 32 -16.16 3.99 17.17
CA HIS A 32 -16.86 5.03 16.41
C HIS A 32 -16.37 6.46 16.70
N HIS A 33 -15.16 6.65 17.20
CA HIS A 33 -14.61 7.99 17.33
C HIS A 33 -14.29 8.59 15.97
N VAL A 34 -15.22 9.39 15.46
CA VAL A 34 -15.00 10.23 14.27
C VAL A 34 -13.95 11.28 14.62
N GLN A 35 -12.81 11.24 13.95
CA GLN A 35 -11.83 12.33 14.07
C GLN A 35 -12.40 13.64 13.51
N GLU A 36 -12.58 14.63 14.35
CA GLU A 36 -13.03 15.97 13.98
C GLU A 36 -12.08 16.71 13.01
N ASN A 37 -10.83 16.24 12.89
CA ASN A 37 -9.77 16.93 12.14
C ASN A 37 -9.68 16.54 10.64
N ILE A 38 -10.41 15.53 10.15
CA ILE A 38 -10.38 15.16 8.73
C ILE A 38 -11.07 16.23 7.89
N GLN A 39 -10.33 16.80 6.91
CA GLN A 39 -10.83 17.82 5.99
C GLN A 39 -11.62 17.19 4.85
N LYS A 40 -12.91 16.91 5.07
CA LYS A 40 -13.80 16.15 4.17
C LYS A 40 -13.94 16.74 2.76
N ASN A 41 -13.75 18.05 2.61
CA ASN A 41 -13.82 18.79 1.35
C ASN A 41 -12.49 18.88 0.59
N LYS A 42 -11.40 18.34 1.16
CA LYS A 42 -10.08 18.30 0.52
C LYS A 42 -9.89 16.97 -0.22
N ASN A 43 -9.10 17.00 -1.29
CA ASN A 43 -8.98 15.90 -2.22
C ASN A 43 -7.55 15.37 -2.43
N THR A 44 -6.58 15.79 -1.63
CA THR A 44 -5.25 15.17 -1.60
C THR A 44 -4.96 14.55 -0.24
N VAL A 45 -4.05 13.59 -0.18
CA VAL A 45 -3.67 12.94 1.08
C VAL A 45 -3.26 13.98 2.12
N ARG A 46 -2.33 14.86 1.76
CA ARG A 46 -1.79 15.88 2.66
C ARG A 46 -2.83 16.88 3.16
N GLU A 47 -3.74 17.31 2.30
CA GLU A 47 -4.75 18.29 2.68
C GLU A 47 -5.90 17.67 3.48
N ARG A 48 -6.28 16.41 3.17
CA ARG A 48 -7.39 15.73 3.85
C ARG A 48 -7.05 15.33 5.27
N PHE A 49 -5.79 15.02 5.55
CA PHE A 49 -5.33 14.54 6.85
C PHE A 49 -4.35 15.53 7.49
N PRO A 50 -4.83 16.60 8.14
CA PRO A 50 -3.96 17.46 8.94
C PRO A 50 -3.16 16.63 9.95
N ALA A 51 -1.96 17.10 10.29
CA ALA A 51 -1.21 16.47 11.37
C ALA A 51 -1.96 16.67 12.70
N PRO A 52 -1.93 15.70 13.63
CA PRO A 52 -2.50 15.85 14.96
C PRO A 52 -1.91 17.04 15.74
N ASP A 53 -2.61 17.48 16.76
CA ASP A 53 -2.18 18.62 17.58
C ASP A 53 -0.75 18.44 18.11
N GLY A 54 0.05 19.49 18.00
CA GLY A 54 1.46 19.46 18.36
C GLY A 54 2.41 18.84 17.32
N TYR A 55 1.88 18.28 16.23
CA TYR A 55 2.64 17.75 15.10
C TYR A 55 2.50 18.62 13.86
N GLY A 56 3.48 18.53 12.99
CA GLY A 56 3.47 19.15 11.66
C GLY A 56 3.91 18.18 10.59
N TRP A 57 3.33 18.27 9.40
CA TRP A 57 3.76 17.48 8.27
C TRP A 57 5.25 17.71 7.96
N ILE A 58 6.01 16.63 7.79
CA ILE A 58 7.38 16.72 7.27
C ILE A 58 7.32 17.18 5.81
N LYS A 59 8.21 18.10 5.43
CA LYS A 59 8.29 18.58 4.04
C LYS A 59 8.94 17.53 3.16
N SER A 60 8.24 17.12 2.09
CA SER A 60 8.80 16.32 1.02
C SER A 60 9.37 17.21 -0.07
N GLN A 61 10.44 16.77 -0.71
CA GLN A 61 11.02 17.47 -1.85
C GLN A 61 10.06 17.39 -3.05
N PRO A 62 9.69 18.53 -3.68
CA PRO A 62 8.90 18.53 -4.90
C PRO A 62 9.52 17.62 -5.98
N GLY A 63 8.67 16.87 -6.67
CA GLY A 63 9.10 15.90 -7.69
C GLY A 63 9.64 14.57 -7.13
N SER A 64 9.71 14.38 -5.81
CA SER A 64 10.03 13.09 -5.20
C SER A 64 8.82 12.15 -5.16
N PHE A 65 9.07 10.86 -4.96
CA PHE A 65 7.99 9.88 -4.79
C PHE A 65 7.15 10.14 -3.53
N SER A 66 7.78 10.60 -2.45
CA SER A 66 7.08 11.03 -1.23
C SER A 66 6.10 12.17 -1.53
N TYR A 67 6.57 13.20 -2.24
CA TYR A 67 5.72 14.32 -2.66
C TYR A 67 4.55 13.86 -3.52
N PHE A 68 4.79 12.94 -4.46
CA PHE A 68 3.76 12.37 -5.33
C PHE A 68 2.65 11.67 -4.52
N ILE A 69 3.01 10.83 -3.53
CA ILE A 69 2.03 10.14 -2.68
C ILE A 69 1.26 11.13 -1.80
N GLU A 70 1.94 12.06 -1.14
CA GLU A 70 1.31 13.05 -0.26
C GLU A 70 0.30 13.95 -0.99
N HIS A 71 0.54 14.22 -2.27
CA HIS A 71 -0.32 15.05 -3.11
C HIS A 71 -1.20 14.22 -4.07
N PHE A 72 -1.25 12.91 -3.88
CA PHE A 72 -2.12 12.06 -4.70
C PHE A 72 -3.59 12.40 -4.43
N THR A 73 -4.38 12.43 -5.51
CA THR A 73 -5.80 12.71 -5.45
C THR A 73 -6.56 11.57 -4.77
N LEU A 74 -7.46 11.92 -3.89
CA LEU A 74 -8.37 11.02 -3.20
C LEU A 74 -9.78 11.17 -3.78
N LYS A 75 -10.53 10.09 -3.83
CA LYS A 75 -11.97 10.12 -4.13
C LYS A 75 -12.73 10.97 -3.10
N PRO A 76 -13.97 11.40 -3.38
CA PRO A 76 -14.79 12.11 -2.40
C PRO A 76 -14.81 11.40 -1.05
N TYR A 77 -14.92 12.19 0.04
CA TYR A 77 -14.98 11.63 1.39
C TYR A 77 -16.15 10.64 1.51
N GLY A 78 -15.91 9.53 2.20
CA GLY A 78 -16.89 8.44 2.35
C GLY A 78 -17.02 7.51 1.13
N SER A 79 -16.17 7.67 0.10
CA SER A 79 -16.13 6.72 -1.01
C SER A 79 -15.77 5.33 -0.53
N PRO A 80 -16.54 4.28 -0.91
CA PRO A 80 -16.28 2.92 -0.45
C PRO A 80 -15.06 2.30 -1.13
N ILE A 81 -14.42 1.35 -0.45
CA ILE A 81 -13.47 0.44 -1.07
C ILE A 81 -14.26 -0.51 -1.97
N LEU A 82 -13.92 -0.51 -3.26
CA LEU A 82 -14.47 -1.42 -4.25
C LEU A 82 -13.44 -2.45 -4.68
N LYS A 83 -13.88 -3.68 -4.87
CA LYS A 83 -13.08 -4.73 -5.52
C LYS A 83 -13.01 -4.49 -7.03
N TYR A 84 -12.12 -5.22 -7.71
CA TYR A 84 -11.94 -5.20 -9.16
C TYR A 84 -13.24 -5.46 -9.97
N ASP A 85 -14.22 -6.16 -9.37
CA ASP A 85 -15.53 -6.46 -9.95
C ASP A 85 -16.59 -5.38 -9.66
N GLY A 86 -16.20 -4.28 -8.98
CA GLY A 86 -17.09 -3.17 -8.62
C GLY A 86 -17.91 -3.40 -7.33
N THR A 87 -17.82 -4.58 -6.71
CA THR A 87 -18.53 -4.84 -5.44
C THR A 87 -17.75 -4.32 -4.24
N GLN A 88 -18.45 -3.98 -3.16
CA GLN A 88 -17.85 -3.49 -1.94
C GLN A 88 -17.23 -4.62 -1.11
N ILE A 89 -16.18 -4.32 -0.35
CA ILE A 89 -15.67 -5.21 0.70
C ILE A 89 -16.53 -5.09 1.97
N ALA A 90 -16.48 -6.10 2.85
CA ALA A 90 -17.24 -6.10 4.10
C ALA A 90 -16.67 -5.15 5.16
N THR A 91 -15.35 -4.90 5.15
CA THR A 91 -14.63 -4.18 6.21
C THR A 91 -14.42 -2.70 5.89
N GLN A 92 -15.52 -2.00 5.50
CA GLN A 92 -15.46 -0.58 5.15
C GLN A 92 -14.99 0.33 6.29
N HIS A 93 -15.19 -0.06 7.55
CA HIS A 93 -14.83 0.72 8.73
C HIS A 93 -13.32 0.79 9.01
N LEU A 94 -12.50 0.07 8.25
CA LEU A 94 -11.03 0.06 8.44
C LEU A 94 -10.30 1.04 7.50
N HIS A 95 -11.02 1.93 6.81
CA HIS A 95 -10.39 2.94 5.95
C HIS A 95 -10.98 4.34 6.17
N GLU A 96 -10.19 5.35 5.83
CA GLU A 96 -10.57 6.76 5.94
C GLU A 96 -10.69 7.45 4.57
N ALA A 97 -9.98 6.97 3.57
CA ALA A 97 -10.05 7.52 2.23
C ALA A 97 -9.60 6.52 1.17
N VAL A 98 -10.10 6.70 -0.05
CA VAL A 98 -9.74 5.91 -1.23
C VAL A 98 -8.94 6.78 -2.20
N PHE A 99 -7.82 6.26 -2.70
CA PHE A 99 -7.04 6.90 -3.76
C PHE A 99 -7.84 6.93 -5.06
N ASP A 100 -7.78 8.07 -5.77
CA ASP A 100 -8.46 8.21 -7.07
C ASP A 100 -7.61 7.60 -8.19
N ILE A 101 -7.55 6.28 -8.15
CA ILE A 101 -6.87 5.45 -9.14
C ILE A 101 -7.67 4.16 -9.34
N ASP A 102 -7.77 3.70 -10.59
CA ASP A 102 -8.50 2.48 -10.90
C ASP A 102 -7.79 1.22 -10.40
N THR A 103 -8.55 0.23 -9.99
CA THR A 103 -8.05 -1.11 -9.64
C THR A 103 -7.87 -2.00 -10.89
N GLY A 104 -8.46 -1.61 -12.02
CA GLY A 104 -8.65 -2.47 -13.17
C GLY A 104 -9.85 -3.40 -13.01
N THR A 105 -10.03 -4.33 -13.95
CA THR A 105 -11.17 -5.25 -14.01
C THR A 105 -10.78 -6.70 -13.75
N LYS A 106 -9.56 -6.94 -13.28
CA LYS A 106 -8.99 -8.27 -13.01
C LYS A 106 -8.58 -8.34 -11.54
N ASP A 107 -8.62 -9.53 -10.95
CA ASP A 107 -8.10 -9.77 -9.61
C ASP A 107 -6.57 -9.84 -9.61
N LEU A 108 -5.92 -8.70 -9.92
CA LEU A 108 -4.46 -8.59 -10.06
C LEU A 108 -3.84 -7.56 -9.13
N GLN A 109 -4.34 -6.31 -9.11
CA GLN A 109 -3.77 -5.23 -8.30
C GLN A 109 -4.07 -5.45 -6.81
N GLN A 110 -3.35 -6.38 -6.19
CA GLN A 110 -3.48 -6.75 -4.77
C GLN A 110 -2.53 -5.91 -3.87
N CYS A 111 -2.14 -6.41 -2.70
CA CYS A 111 -1.40 -5.61 -1.70
C CYS A 111 -0.04 -5.09 -2.20
N ALA A 112 0.82 -5.97 -2.73
CA ALA A 112 2.12 -5.55 -3.27
C ALA A 112 1.97 -4.72 -4.55
N ASP A 113 0.97 -5.06 -5.36
CA ASP A 113 0.72 -4.40 -6.63
C ASP A 113 0.23 -2.97 -6.47
N ALA A 114 -0.40 -2.64 -5.34
CA ALA A 114 -0.82 -1.29 -5.01
C ALA A 114 0.37 -0.33 -4.97
N ILE A 115 1.45 -0.67 -4.26
CA ILE A 115 2.62 0.19 -4.18
C ILE A 115 3.48 0.12 -5.46
N ILE A 116 3.55 -1.04 -6.12
CA ILE A 116 4.15 -1.18 -7.45
C ILE A 116 3.43 -0.24 -8.43
N ARG A 117 2.09 -0.22 -8.43
CA ARG A 117 1.29 0.70 -9.25
C ARG A 117 1.62 2.15 -8.96
N LEU A 118 1.60 2.59 -7.71
CA LEU A 118 1.89 3.97 -7.33
C LEU A 118 3.31 4.38 -7.74
N ARG A 119 4.29 3.50 -7.54
CA ARG A 119 5.68 3.74 -7.96
C ARG A 119 5.82 3.87 -9.46
N ALA A 120 5.22 2.98 -10.21
CA ALA A 120 5.25 2.98 -11.68
C ALA A 120 4.55 4.23 -12.26
N GLU A 121 3.38 4.62 -11.73
CA GLU A 121 2.67 5.85 -12.11
C GLU A 121 3.50 7.11 -11.83
N TYR A 122 4.16 7.17 -10.67
CA TYR A 122 5.09 8.26 -10.36
C TYR A 122 6.19 8.39 -11.41
N LEU A 123 6.87 7.30 -11.71
CA LEU A 123 7.97 7.29 -12.68
C LEU A 123 7.48 7.63 -14.08
N PHE A 124 6.32 7.10 -14.47
CA PHE A 124 5.71 7.39 -15.77
C PHE A 124 5.33 8.87 -15.90
N LYS A 125 4.63 9.43 -14.92
CA LYS A 125 4.16 10.83 -14.93
C LYS A 125 5.27 11.86 -14.80
N THR A 126 6.39 11.49 -14.19
CA THR A 126 7.54 12.41 -14.00
C THR A 126 8.60 12.29 -15.10
N GLY A 127 8.32 11.56 -16.19
CA GLY A 127 9.26 11.39 -17.31
C GLY A 127 10.42 10.45 -17.02
N LYS A 128 10.37 9.69 -15.93
CA LYS A 128 11.39 8.72 -15.52
C LYS A 128 11.07 7.30 -15.98
N SER A 129 10.45 7.19 -17.14
CA SER A 129 9.94 5.91 -17.67
C SER A 129 11.03 4.85 -17.83
N ASP A 130 12.28 5.24 -18.02
CA ASP A 130 13.41 4.31 -18.13
C ASP A 130 13.83 3.68 -16.79
N GLU A 131 13.36 4.23 -15.66
CA GLU A 131 13.54 3.67 -14.33
C GLU A 131 12.47 2.61 -13.97
N ILE A 132 11.40 2.50 -14.77
CA ILE A 132 10.30 1.54 -14.49
C ILE A 132 10.75 0.13 -14.81
N ARG A 133 10.97 -0.66 -13.77
CA ARG A 133 11.38 -2.06 -13.87
C ARG A 133 11.03 -2.80 -12.58
N PHE A 134 10.60 -4.05 -12.71
CA PHE A 134 10.27 -4.91 -11.58
C PHE A 134 10.70 -6.35 -11.84
N HIS A 135 11.08 -7.06 -10.78
CA HIS A 135 11.37 -8.48 -10.86
C HIS A 135 10.12 -9.32 -10.65
N PHE A 136 10.01 -10.37 -11.39
CA PHE A 136 9.11 -11.48 -11.10
C PHE A 136 9.59 -12.21 -9.84
N THR A 137 8.71 -12.97 -9.21
CA THR A 137 9.07 -13.81 -8.05
C THR A 137 10.18 -14.83 -8.38
N SER A 138 10.29 -15.26 -9.66
CA SER A 138 11.39 -16.07 -10.19
C SER A 138 12.77 -15.40 -10.14
N GLY A 139 12.81 -14.05 -10.05
CA GLY A 139 14.03 -13.26 -10.10
C GLY A 139 14.32 -12.63 -11.48
N ASP A 140 13.50 -12.93 -12.49
CA ASP A 140 13.66 -12.34 -13.82
C ASP A 140 13.19 -10.89 -13.83
N LEU A 141 13.96 -9.99 -14.46
CA LEU A 141 13.66 -8.57 -14.55
C LEU A 141 12.96 -8.23 -15.86
N LEU A 142 11.84 -7.52 -15.80
CA LEU A 142 11.22 -6.91 -16.96
C LEU A 142 11.11 -5.39 -16.77
N SER A 143 11.76 -4.62 -17.66
CA SER A 143 11.61 -3.15 -17.69
C SER A 143 10.50 -2.71 -18.62
N TRP A 144 9.89 -1.56 -18.32
CA TRP A 144 8.96 -0.91 -19.24
C TRP A 144 9.62 -0.59 -20.59
N THR A 145 10.89 -0.16 -20.59
CA THR A 145 11.64 0.11 -21.82
C THR A 145 11.71 -1.13 -22.72
N ALA A 146 11.96 -2.31 -22.18
CA ALA A 146 11.94 -3.55 -22.94
C ALA A 146 10.53 -3.89 -23.42
N TYR A 147 9.53 -3.77 -22.54
CA TYR A 147 8.14 -4.10 -22.88
C TYR A 147 7.59 -3.18 -23.98
N ARG A 148 7.76 -1.85 -23.87
CA ARG A 148 7.33 -0.91 -24.92
C ARG A 148 8.03 -1.11 -26.25
N SER A 149 9.28 -1.66 -26.26
CA SER A 149 9.99 -1.99 -27.49
C SER A 149 9.52 -3.29 -28.16
N GLY A 150 8.52 -3.97 -27.58
CA GLY A 150 7.90 -5.17 -28.13
C GLY A 150 8.37 -6.48 -27.49
N ILE A 151 9.20 -6.42 -26.44
CA ILE A 151 9.59 -7.63 -25.68
C ILE A 151 8.39 -8.11 -24.85
N ARG A 152 8.18 -9.42 -24.85
CA ARG A 152 7.16 -10.09 -24.04
C ARG A 152 7.78 -11.25 -23.25
N ALA A 153 7.27 -11.46 -22.03
CA ALA A 153 7.66 -12.60 -21.21
C ALA A 153 6.82 -13.84 -21.56
N PHE A 154 7.47 -14.98 -21.64
CA PHE A 154 6.87 -16.30 -21.76
C PHE A 154 7.25 -17.11 -20.54
N VAL A 155 6.26 -17.40 -19.70
CA VAL A 155 6.44 -18.08 -18.42
C VAL A 155 5.96 -19.51 -18.54
N ASN A 156 6.83 -20.45 -18.16
CA ASN A 156 6.51 -21.87 -18.07
C ASN A 156 7.02 -22.42 -16.74
N GLY A 157 6.12 -22.59 -15.78
CA GLY A 157 6.49 -22.86 -14.39
C GLY A 157 7.39 -21.77 -13.83
N ASN A 158 8.58 -22.12 -13.38
CA ASN A 158 9.58 -21.18 -12.84
C ASN A 158 10.54 -20.63 -13.91
N SER A 159 10.39 -21.04 -15.16
CA SER A 159 11.26 -20.61 -16.26
C SER A 159 10.64 -19.45 -17.02
N VAL A 160 11.40 -18.38 -17.19
CA VAL A 160 10.99 -17.18 -17.93
C VAL A 160 11.90 -16.99 -19.14
N SER A 161 11.30 -16.72 -20.29
CA SER A 161 12.05 -16.32 -21.48
C SER A 161 11.45 -15.05 -22.08
N PHE A 162 12.29 -14.21 -22.66
CA PHE A 162 11.90 -12.95 -23.26
C PHE A 162 12.10 -12.97 -24.77
N ARG A 163 11.08 -12.57 -25.53
CA ARG A 163 11.12 -12.53 -26.99
C ARG A 163 10.48 -11.26 -27.51
N LYS A 164 11.02 -10.72 -28.60
CA LYS A 164 10.37 -9.61 -29.31
C LYS A 164 9.25 -10.16 -30.20
N THR A 165 8.00 -9.90 -29.80
CA THR A 165 6.80 -10.41 -30.49
C THR A 165 5.77 -9.33 -30.78
N ALA A 166 6.05 -8.06 -30.46
CA ALA A 166 5.17 -6.93 -30.72
C ALA A 166 5.95 -5.74 -31.32
N ALA A 167 5.23 -4.82 -31.93
CA ALA A 167 5.76 -3.53 -32.33
C ALA A 167 6.06 -2.65 -31.11
N TYR A 168 6.78 -1.55 -31.33
CA TYR A 168 6.96 -0.48 -30.34
C TYR A 168 5.61 0.16 -30.03
N ASP A 169 5.31 0.32 -28.74
CA ASP A 169 4.11 1.01 -28.25
C ASP A 169 4.39 1.58 -26.84
N ASP A 170 4.43 2.90 -26.72
CA ASP A 170 4.62 3.65 -25.47
C ASP A 170 3.33 4.24 -24.91
N SER A 171 2.18 3.85 -25.47
CA SER A 171 0.87 4.31 -25.00
C SER A 171 0.60 3.94 -23.54
N TYR A 172 -0.21 4.73 -22.85
CA TYR A 172 -0.65 4.43 -21.50
C TYR A 172 -1.42 3.09 -21.42
N GLY A 173 -2.17 2.73 -22.47
CA GLY A 173 -2.84 1.44 -22.54
C GLY A 173 -1.85 0.27 -22.50
N ASN A 174 -0.75 0.37 -23.27
CA ASN A 174 0.30 -0.65 -23.25
C ASN A 174 1.07 -0.65 -21.92
N PHE A 175 1.25 0.52 -21.28
CA PHE A 175 1.81 0.61 -19.92
C PHE A 175 0.92 -0.12 -18.89
N ARG A 176 -0.40 -0.01 -18.99
CA ARG A 176 -1.33 -0.78 -18.15
C ARG A 176 -1.21 -2.29 -18.38
N ASN A 177 -1.07 -2.72 -19.64
CA ASN A 177 -0.83 -4.13 -19.98
C ASN A 177 0.50 -4.65 -19.39
N TYR A 178 1.55 -3.81 -19.39
CA TYR A 178 2.80 -4.13 -18.72
C TYR A 178 2.59 -4.31 -17.20
N LEU A 179 1.85 -3.44 -16.55
CA LEU A 179 1.56 -3.56 -15.13
C LEU A 179 0.73 -4.80 -14.80
N ASP A 180 -0.27 -5.14 -15.60
CA ASP A 180 -1.03 -6.38 -15.45
C ASP A 180 -0.11 -7.62 -15.52
N LEU A 181 0.90 -7.59 -16.40
CA LEU A 181 1.89 -8.67 -16.48
C LEU A 181 2.77 -8.71 -15.21
N ILE A 182 3.22 -7.55 -14.72
CA ILE A 182 3.98 -7.47 -13.48
C ILE A 182 3.16 -8.01 -12.31
N PHE A 183 1.91 -7.61 -12.16
CA PHE A 183 1.01 -8.07 -11.08
C PHE A 183 0.75 -9.59 -11.10
N ASN A 184 0.81 -10.22 -12.26
CA ASN A 184 0.71 -11.69 -12.36
C ASN A 184 1.92 -12.43 -11.79
N TYR A 185 3.13 -11.85 -11.86
CA TYR A 185 4.37 -12.58 -11.58
C TYR A 185 5.26 -11.95 -10.49
N ALA A 186 5.07 -10.69 -10.17
CA ALA A 186 5.68 -10.03 -9.01
C ALA A 186 4.82 -10.28 -7.75
N GLY A 187 5.32 -9.88 -6.60
CA GLY A 187 4.59 -9.96 -5.33
C GLY A 187 5.47 -9.56 -4.16
N THR A 188 5.04 -9.88 -2.94
CA THR A 188 5.78 -9.50 -1.73
C THR A 188 7.21 -10.06 -1.68
N LEU A 189 7.46 -11.24 -2.27
CA LEU A 189 8.80 -11.83 -2.32
C LEU A 189 9.76 -11.04 -3.21
N SER A 190 9.35 -10.71 -4.45
CA SER A 190 10.18 -9.91 -5.36
C SER A 190 10.37 -8.49 -4.85
N LEU A 191 9.28 -7.86 -4.40
CA LEU A 191 9.32 -6.49 -3.87
C LEU A 191 10.24 -6.37 -2.64
N ASN A 192 10.23 -7.37 -1.74
CA ASN A 192 11.14 -7.39 -0.61
C ASN A 192 12.61 -7.49 -1.03
N ARG A 193 12.92 -8.17 -2.14
CA ARG A 193 14.30 -8.26 -2.67
C ARG A 193 14.76 -6.96 -3.35
N GLU A 194 13.82 -6.21 -3.93
CA GLU A 194 14.09 -4.95 -4.63
C GLU A 194 14.25 -3.74 -3.71
N THR A 195 13.87 -3.89 -2.44
CA THR A 195 13.86 -2.81 -1.47
C THR A 195 14.92 -3.02 -0.39
N GLU A 196 15.40 -1.91 0.21
CA GLU A 196 16.41 -1.91 1.25
C GLU A 196 15.79 -1.80 2.64
N PRO A 197 16.37 -2.43 3.69
CA PRO A 197 15.87 -2.30 5.04
C PRO A 197 16.01 -0.86 5.57
N VAL A 198 15.03 -0.41 6.37
CA VAL A 198 15.10 0.84 7.13
C VAL A 198 15.28 0.48 8.60
N ILE A 199 16.36 0.98 9.22
CA ILE A 199 16.76 0.64 10.58
C ILE A 199 16.26 1.68 11.59
N LYS A 200 16.19 2.95 11.21
CA LYS A 200 15.81 4.03 12.11
C LYS A 200 14.47 4.61 11.71
N THR A 201 13.56 4.76 12.67
CA THR A 201 12.25 5.38 12.46
C THR A 201 12.36 6.77 11.81
N GLN A 202 13.43 7.52 12.13
CA GLN A 202 13.68 8.86 11.60
C GLN A 202 14.01 8.87 10.09
N ASP A 203 14.36 7.72 9.50
CA ASP A 203 14.67 7.60 8.08
C ASP A 203 13.42 7.26 7.25
N LEU A 204 12.31 6.87 7.90
CA LEU A 204 11.05 6.54 7.24
C LEU A 204 10.42 7.78 6.60
N LYS A 205 9.92 7.61 5.38
CA LYS A 205 9.27 8.66 4.58
C LYS A 205 8.08 8.10 3.80
N ALA A 206 7.24 8.97 3.28
CA ALA A 206 6.16 8.56 2.39
C ALA A 206 6.73 7.82 1.16
N GLY A 207 6.11 6.69 0.81
CA GLY A 207 6.57 5.75 -0.20
C GLY A 207 7.39 4.58 0.34
N ASP A 208 7.91 4.64 1.56
CA ASP A 208 8.48 3.46 2.23
C ASP A 208 7.38 2.48 2.63
N ILE A 209 7.75 1.23 2.87
CA ILE A 209 6.80 0.13 3.06
C ILE A 209 7.10 -0.69 4.32
N LEU A 210 6.05 -1.30 4.86
CA LEU A 210 6.14 -2.42 5.78
C LEU A 210 5.72 -3.65 4.97
N ILE A 211 6.61 -4.66 4.86
CA ILE A 211 6.38 -5.83 4.02
C ILE A 211 6.73 -7.13 4.72
N THR A 212 5.78 -8.05 4.80
CA THR A 212 6.03 -9.45 5.13
C THR A 212 6.09 -10.23 3.82
N PRO A 213 7.28 -10.72 3.43
CA PRO A 213 7.41 -11.50 2.20
C PRO A 213 6.84 -12.90 2.35
N GLY A 214 6.28 -13.45 1.29
CA GLY A 214 5.84 -14.85 1.26
C GLY A 214 4.38 -15.06 0.88
N SER A 215 3.85 -16.22 1.23
CA SER A 215 2.45 -16.61 1.07
C SER A 215 2.01 -17.40 2.32
N PRO A 216 1.17 -16.81 3.17
CA PRO A 216 0.62 -15.47 3.07
C PRO A 216 1.68 -14.39 3.28
N GLY A 217 1.60 -13.33 2.47
CA GLY A 217 2.42 -12.14 2.59
C GLY A 217 1.53 -10.89 2.57
N HIS A 218 2.04 -9.76 3.05
CA HIS A 218 1.31 -8.49 2.98
C HIS A 218 2.24 -7.30 2.93
N VAL A 219 1.73 -6.19 2.40
CA VAL A 219 2.43 -4.91 2.35
C VAL A 219 1.46 -3.77 2.65
N VAL A 220 1.92 -2.84 3.48
CA VAL A 220 1.36 -1.49 3.60
C VAL A 220 2.43 -0.47 3.25
N PHE A 221 2.03 0.70 2.78
CA PHE A 221 2.95 1.79 2.47
C PHE A 221 2.69 3.00 3.35
N ILE A 222 3.71 3.80 3.58
CA ILE A 222 3.61 5.08 4.27
C ILE A 222 3.07 6.11 3.27
N ALA A 223 1.90 6.69 3.58
CA ALA A 223 1.25 7.69 2.75
C ALA A 223 1.57 9.13 3.19
N GLY A 224 2.05 9.30 4.43
CA GLY A 224 2.43 10.60 4.97
C GLY A 224 3.19 10.48 6.27
N VAL A 225 3.96 11.52 6.60
CA VAL A 225 4.76 11.58 7.83
C VAL A 225 4.61 12.96 8.48
N SER A 226 4.36 12.97 9.78
CA SER A 226 4.38 14.17 10.61
C SER A 226 5.38 14.03 11.75
N SER A 227 5.82 15.15 12.32
CA SER A 227 6.69 15.17 13.49
C SER A 227 6.35 16.31 14.45
N ASN A 228 6.65 16.13 15.74
CA ASN A 228 6.56 17.18 16.74
C ASN A 228 7.94 17.81 17.06
N SER A 229 7.97 18.77 17.95
CA SER A 229 9.19 19.47 18.38
C SER A 229 10.21 18.59 19.11
N LYS A 230 9.80 17.40 19.60
CA LYS A 230 10.68 16.41 20.25
C LYS A 230 11.27 15.41 19.24
N GLY A 231 10.89 15.50 17.95
CA GLY A 231 11.30 14.57 16.89
C GLY A 231 10.51 13.25 16.87
N GLU A 232 9.44 13.13 17.66
CA GLU A 232 8.51 12.00 17.57
C GLU A 232 7.74 12.08 16.26
N ARG A 233 7.46 10.93 15.64
CA ARG A 233 6.84 10.85 14.32
C ARG A 233 5.54 10.07 14.34
N LEU A 234 4.60 10.50 13.50
CA LEU A 234 3.37 9.80 13.19
C LEU A 234 3.27 9.58 11.67
N PHE A 235 2.61 8.50 11.29
CA PHE A 235 2.58 8.00 9.92
C PHE A 235 1.16 7.72 9.47
N LEU A 236 0.78 8.18 8.29
CA LEU A 236 -0.39 7.68 7.59
C LEU A 236 0.00 6.42 6.84
N LEU A 237 -0.84 5.41 6.90
CA LEU A 237 -0.62 4.14 6.21
C LEU A 237 -1.67 3.94 5.12
N GLY A 238 -1.26 3.31 4.02
CA GLY A 238 -2.16 2.92 2.94
C GLY A 238 -1.86 1.51 2.46
N GLU A 239 -2.86 0.88 1.86
CA GLU A 239 -2.74 -0.46 1.27
C GLU A 239 -3.67 -0.67 0.08
N GLY A 240 -3.40 -1.69 -0.73
CA GLY A 240 -4.38 -2.51 -1.43
C GLY A 240 -4.51 -3.85 -0.71
N PHE A 241 -5.46 -4.70 -1.09
CA PHE A 241 -5.66 -5.99 -0.44
C PHE A 241 -6.10 -7.08 -1.43
N THR A 242 -6.23 -8.30 -0.93
CA THR A 242 -6.72 -9.46 -1.68
C THR A 242 -8.17 -9.76 -1.27
N PRO A 243 -9.12 -9.92 -2.22
CA PRO A 243 -8.95 -9.75 -3.67
C PRO A 243 -8.61 -8.32 -4.05
N ALA A 244 -8.14 -8.11 -5.29
CA ALA A 244 -7.75 -6.79 -5.80
C ALA A 244 -8.83 -5.75 -5.54
N GLN A 245 -8.47 -4.64 -4.91
CA GLN A 245 -9.41 -3.62 -4.47
C GLN A 245 -8.79 -2.23 -4.47
N SER A 246 -9.62 -1.22 -4.28
CA SER A 246 -9.19 0.19 -4.23
C SER A 246 -8.04 0.38 -3.25
N ILE A 247 -7.00 1.11 -3.69
CA ILE A 247 -5.94 1.58 -2.79
C ILE A 247 -6.55 2.59 -1.81
N HIS A 248 -6.27 2.45 -0.52
CA HIS A 248 -6.93 3.25 0.51
C HIS A 248 -6.01 3.58 1.68
N ILE A 249 -6.36 4.66 2.41
CA ILE A 249 -5.75 5.02 3.69
C ILE A 249 -6.42 4.22 4.79
N LEU A 250 -5.61 3.61 5.65
CA LEU A 250 -6.08 2.84 6.81
C LEU A 250 -6.56 3.76 7.94
N SER A 251 -7.64 3.39 8.62
CA SER A 251 -7.95 3.89 9.97
C SER A 251 -6.99 3.29 10.99
N ASN A 252 -6.80 3.94 12.13
CA ASN A 252 -6.02 3.37 13.25
C ASN A 252 -6.94 2.95 14.40
N PRO A 253 -7.35 1.68 14.46
CA PRO A 253 -8.27 1.21 15.48
C PRO A 253 -7.61 0.98 16.85
N PHE A 254 -6.29 1.16 16.96
CA PHE A 254 -5.53 0.92 18.20
C PHE A 254 -5.26 2.21 18.99
N ALA A 255 -5.45 3.38 18.37
CA ALA A 255 -5.21 4.69 18.94
C ALA A 255 -6.18 5.68 18.29
N SER A 256 -7.44 5.66 18.73
CA SER A 256 -8.52 6.47 18.15
C SER A 256 -8.26 7.97 18.22
N GLU A 257 -7.53 8.43 19.25
CA GLU A 257 -7.17 9.83 19.47
C GLU A 257 -6.23 10.41 18.40
N ILE A 258 -5.46 9.57 17.73
CA ILE A 258 -4.58 9.99 16.62
C ILE A 258 -4.97 9.38 15.26
N SER A 259 -6.01 8.50 15.22
CA SER A 259 -6.44 7.90 13.96
C SER A 259 -6.72 8.98 12.89
N PRO A 260 -6.33 8.81 11.61
CA PRO A 260 -5.72 7.62 11.01
C PRO A 260 -4.19 7.55 11.14
N TRP A 261 -3.58 8.38 11.98
CA TRP A 261 -2.15 8.38 12.17
C TRP A 261 -1.71 7.23 13.08
N TYR A 262 -0.54 6.66 12.78
CA TYR A 262 0.09 5.58 13.51
C TYR A 262 1.40 6.02 14.15
N SER A 263 1.65 5.64 15.38
CA SER A 263 2.99 5.69 15.97
C SER A 263 3.74 4.42 15.56
N LEU A 264 4.75 4.55 14.72
CA LEU A 264 5.59 3.43 14.28
C LEU A 264 6.99 3.59 14.86
N ARG A 265 7.57 2.45 15.23
CA ARG A 265 8.96 2.37 15.66
C ARG A 265 9.61 1.14 15.03
N THR A 266 10.79 1.32 14.43
CA THR A 266 11.53 0.23 13.79
C THR A 266 12.16 -0.75 14.78
N ASP A 267 12.16 -0.44 16.08
CA ASP A 267 12.64 -1.27 17.18
C ASP A 267 11.53 -1.92 18.02
N ASP A 268 10.25 -1.61 17.75
CA ASP A 268 9.14 -2.30 18.39
C ASP A 268 9.07 -3.76 17.92
N PRO A 269 8.87 -4.74 18.81
CA PRO A 269 8.83 -6.16 18.44
C PRO A 269 7.71 -6.48 17.46
N GLU A 270 6.60 -5.72 17.52
CA GLU A 270 5.43 -5.86 16.65
C GLU A 270 4.81 -4.51 16.34
N THR A 271 4.53 -4.27 15.06
CA THR A 271 3.75 -3.13 14.59
C THR A 271 2.39 -3.61 14.11
N LYS A 272 1.31 -3.20 14.78
CA LYS A 272 -0.07 -3.54 14.44
C LYS A 272 -0.67 -2.49 13.52
N THR A 273 -1.26 -2.93 12.42
CA THR A 273 -2.07 -2.11 11.50
C THR A 273 -3.50 -2.62 11.46
N ALA A 274 -4.41 -1.92 10.81
CA ALA A 274 -5.83 -2.26 10.75
C ALA A 274 -6.15 -3.69 10.23
N GLY A 275 -5.19 -4.43 9.74
CA GLY A 275 -5.43 -5.78 9.21
C GLY A 275 -4.23 -6.70 9.26
N TYR A 276 -3.08 -6.23 9.79
CA TYR A 276 -1.86 -7.04 9.75
C TYR A 276 -0.88 -6.68 10.87
N ILE A 277 0.05 -7.59 11.18
CA ILE A 277 1.12 -7.40 12.17
C ILE A 277 2.47 -7.51 11.46
N PHE A 278 3.32 -6.51 11.64
CA PHE A 278 4.66 -6.43 11.07
C PHE A 278 5.73 -6.51 12.15
N LYS A 279 6.94 -6.93 11.78
CA LYS A 279 8.12 -7.02 12.64
C LYS A 279 9.14 -5.92 12.27
N PRO A 280 10.15 -5.64 13.09
CA PRO A 280 11.22 -4.68 12.78
C PRO A 280 11.88 -4.88 11.42
N SER A 281 12.10 -6.13 11.01
CA SER A 281 12.71 -6.49 9.72
C SER A 281 11.82 -6.19 8.50
N ASN A 282 10.56 -5.82 8.72
CA ASN A 282 9.60 -5.56 7.65
C ASN A 282 9.65 -4.12 7.11
N PHE A 283 10.34 -3.18 7.78
CA PHE A 283 10.47 -1.80 7.31
C PHE A 283 11.49 -1.70 6.17
N ARG A 284 11.05 -1.21 5.00
CA ARG A 284 11.88 -1.16 3.79
C ARG A 284 11.61 0.10 2.97
N LYS A 285 12.59 0.49 2.14
CA LYS A 285 12.55 1.64 1.22
C LYS A 285 12.94 1.24 -0.20
N PHE A 286 12.44 2.01 -1.17
CA PHE A 286 12.84 1.90 -2.58
C PHE A 286 14.18 2.57 -2.85
#